data_9f8da484d0bb790207b0f86e1cfd5427
#
_entry.id   9f8da484d0bb790207b0f86e1cfd5427
#
_cell.length_a   1.000
_cell.length_b   1.000
_cell.length_c   1.000
_cell.angle_alpha   90.00
_cell.angle_beta   90.00
_cell.angle_gamma   90.00
#
_symmetry.space_group_name_H-M   'P 1'
#
loop_
_entity.id
_entity.type
_entity.pdbx_description
1 polymer ?
#
loop_
_entity_poly.entity_id
_entity_poly.type
_entity_poly.pdbx_seq_one_letter_code
_entity_poly.pdbx_strand_id
1 'polypeptide(L)'
;AFVYTGGKSEKILGNLIREEREKIILITKAGSVGGSSGENIRSQLEQSLKRLNQDYVDIFFLHHWDNDVPLEETFETLQKLKEEKKFFQLGVSNFAAWQVLKANLIAQKYNFPSVDILQPMYNIVKRQAEVEILPMAKSENIGVISYSPLGGGLLTGKYDASITSNKNTS
;
A
#
# COMPACT_ATOMS: atom_id res chain seq x y z
N ALA A 1 -5.76 6.43 0.62
CA ALA A 1 -6.33 5.66 1.74
C ALA A 1 -6.93 6.59 2.80
N PHE A 2 -8.05 6.18 3.37
CA PHE A 2 -8.78 6.96 4.40
C PHE A 2 -7.94 7.28 5.65
N VAL A 3 -7.07 6.37 6.05
CA VAL A 3 -6.19 6.52 7.21
C VAL A 3 -5.28 7.76 7.14
N TYR A 4 -5.04 8.27 5.95
CA TYR A 4 -4.28 9.51 5.79
C TYR A 4 -5.20 10.72 5.93
N THR A 5 -5.16 11.35 7.09
CA THR A 5 -5.93 12.58 7.43
C THR A 5 -7.45 12.45 7.22
N GLY A 6 -8.05 11.25 7.45
CA GLY A 6 -9.47 11.00 7.24
C GLY A 6 -9.93 11.22 5.78
N GLY A 7 -9.06 10.89 4.82
CA GLY A 7 -9.35 11.04 3.39
C GLY A 7 -9.15 12.46 2.84
N LYS A 8 -8.70 13.43 3.64
CA LYS A 8 -8.42 14.80 3.15
C LYS A 8 -7.31 14.81 2.10
N SER A 9 -6.27 13.97 2.28
CA SER A 9 -5.18 13.82 1.33
C SER A 9 -5.68 13.44 -0.06
N GLU A 10 -6.61 12.50 -0.17
CA GLU A 10 -7.20 12.09 -1.45
C GLU A 10 -8.01 13.21 -2.10
N LYS A 11 -8.79 13.98 -1.33
CA LYS A 11 -9.55 15.11 -1.86
C LYS A 11 -8.64 16.22 -2.41
N ILE A 12 -7.57 16.55 -1.68
CA ILE A 12 -6.60 17.55 -2.14
C ILE A 12 -5.90 17.07 -3.41
N LEU A 13 -5.42 15.82 -3.40
CA LEU A 13 -4.74 15.25 -4.55
C LEU A 13 -5.65 15.22 -5.78
N GLY A 14 -6.91 14.77 -5.64
CA GLY A 14 -7.87 14.70 -6.73
C GLY A 14 -8.11 16.06 -7.41
N ASN A 15 -8.12 17.14 -6.63
CA ASN A 15 -8.24 18.50 -7.17
C ASN A 15 -6.96 18.92 -7.94
N LEU A 16 -5.78 18.58 -7.40
CA LEU A 16 -4.50 18.99 -8.00
C LEU A 16 -4.19 18.27 -9.31
N ILE A 17 -4.57 16.99 -9.43
CA ILE A 17 -4.22 16.17 -10.60
C ILE A 17 -5.24 16.24 -11.73
N ARG A 18 -6.31 17.00 -11.58
CA ARG A 18 -7.47 17.00 -12.48
C ARG A 18 -7.10 17.21 -13.95
N GLU A 19 -6.19 18.14 -14.22
CA GLU A 19 -5.77 18.47 -15.59
C GLU A 19 -4.53 17.69 -16.07
N GLU A 20 -3.88 16.95 -15.15
CA GLU A 20 -2.65 16.24 -15.42
C GLU A 20 -2.73 14.74 -15.11
N ARG A 21 -3.95 14.19 -14.99
CA ARG A 21 -4.18 12.79 -14.59
C ARG A 21 -3.34 11.80 -15.38
N GLU A 22 -3.24 11.99 -16.68
CA GLU A 22 -2.52 11.09 -17.61
C GLU A 22 -0.99 11.14 -17.44
N LYS A 23 -0.47 12.14 -16.72
CA LYS A 23 0.97 12.27 -16.47
C LYS A 23 1.39 11.67 -15.12
N ILE A 24 0.44 11.14 -14.35
CA ILE A 24 0.65 10.75 -12.95
C ILE A 24 0.27 9.29 -12.75
N ILE A 25 1.13 8.54 -12.07
CA ILE A 25 0.81 7.22 -11.54
C ILE A 25 0.12 7.40 -10.19
N LEU A 26 -1.20 7.23 -10.17
CA LEU A 26 -2.02 7.42 -8.99
C LEU A 26 -2.11 6.13 -8.19
N ILE A 27 -1.84 6.23 -6.88
CA ILE A 27 -1.83 5.10 -5.96
C ILE A 27 -2.82 5.34 -4.82
N THR A 28 -3.64 4.35 -4.49
CA THR A 28 -4.38 4.30 -3.22
C THR A 28 -4.34 2.93 -2.57
N LYS A 29 -4.83 2.82 -1.35
CA LYS A 29 -4.76 1.60 -0.54
C LYS A 29 -6.05 1.36 0.21
N ALA A 30 -6.38 0.08 0.48
CA ALA A 30 -7.46 -0.34 1.36
C ALA A 30 -7.02 -1.46 2.31
N GLY A 31 -7.90 -1.86 3.24
CA GLY A 31 -7.66 -2.97 4.16
C GLY A 31 -6.90 -2.60 5.45
N SER A 32 -6.70 -1.29 5.73
CA SER A 32 -6.12 -0.85 7.01
C SER A 32 -7.17 -0.64 8.11
N VAL A 33 -8.41 -0.43 7.71
CA VAL A 33 -9.56 -0.29 8.63
C VAL A 33 -10.60 -1.33 8.22
N GLY A 34 -11.10 -2.10 9.17
CA GLY A 34 -12.15 -3.09 8.93
C GLY A 34 -11.71 -4.35 8.15
N GLY A 35 -10.39 -4.56 7.97
CA GLY A 35 -9.84 -5.78 7.38
C GLY A 35 -9.93 -5.85 5.86
N SER A 36 -9.69 -7.04 5.32
CA SER A 36 -9.54 -7.30 3.88
C SER A 36 -10.69 -8.12 3.28
N SER A 37 -11.88 -8.14 3.93
CA SER A 37 -13.06 -8.75 3.32
C SER A 37 -13.38 -8.11 1.97
N GLY A 38 -13.92 -8.90 1.05
CA GLY A 38 -14.22 -8.42 -0.30
C GLY A 38 -15.13 -7.20 -0.31
N GLU A 39 -16.15 -7.18 0.55
CA GLU A 39 -17.05 -6.05 0.70
C GLU A 39 -16.31 -4.78 1.16
N ASN A 40 -15.46 -4.90 2.19
CA ASN A 40 -14.71 -3.77 2.72
C ASN A 40 -13.68 -3.22 1.71
N ILE A 41 -12.97 -4.10 1.00
CA ILE A 41 -12.00 -3.71 -0.03
C ILE A 41 -12.71 -2.95 -1.16
N ARG A 42 -13.84 -3.45 -1.67
CA ARG A 42 -14.64 -2.76 -2.68
C ARG A 42 -15.10 -1.40 -2.19
N SER A 43 -15.76 -1.34 -1.04
CA SER A 43 -16.29 -0.10 -0.46
C SER A 43 -15.19 0.95 -0.26
N GLN A 44 -14.01 0.56 0.26
CA GLN A 44 -12.91 1.50 0.47
C GLN A 44 -12.32 2.04 -0.84
N LEU A 45 -12.19 1.20 -1.88
CA LEU A 45 -11.72 1.66 -3.18
C LEU A 45 -12.71 2.63 -3.81
N GLU A 46 -14.00 2.31 -3.83
CA GLU A 46 -15.04 3.17 -4.39
C GLU A 46 -15.10 4.53 -3.67
N GLN A 47 -15.00 4.52 -2.34
CA GLN A 47 -14.92 5.77 -1.56
C GLN A 47 -13.65 6.56 -1.85
N SER A 48 -12.52 5.89 -2.07
CA SER A 48 -11.25 6.54 -2.45
C SER A 48 -11.36 7.17 -3.82
N LEU A 49 -11.90 6.47 -4.81
CA LEU A 49 -12.15 6.98 -6.16
C LEU A 49 -13.08 8.22 -6.13
N LYS A 50 -14.14 8.16 -5.33
CA LYS A 50 -15.03 9.30 -5.14
C LYS A 50 -14.32 10.52 -4.53
N ARG A 51 -13.46 10.33 -3.50
CA ARG A 51 -12.68 11.42 -2.90
C ARG A 51 -11.63 11.99 -3.85
N LEU A 52 -11.01 11.13 -4.67
CA LEU A 52 -10.04 11.50 -5.69
C LEU A 52 -10.68 12.15 -6.92
N ASN A 53 -12.01 12.03 -7.08
CA ASN A 53 -12.75 12.41 -8.27
C ASN A 53 -12.15 11.77 -9.54
N GLN A 54 -11.91 10.45 -9.46
CA GLN A 54 -11.31 9.63 -10.52
C GLN A 54 -12.12 8.35 -10.70
N ASP A 55 -12.10 7.80 -11.92
CA ASP A 55 -12.77 6.54 -12.24
C ASP A 55 -11.91 5.31 -11.90
N TYR A 56 -10.59 5.50 -11.87
CA TYR A 56 -9.59 4.45 -11.60
C TYR A 56 -8.35 4.99 -10.89
N VAL A 57 -7.55 4.08 -10.35
CA VAL A 57 -6.17 4.32 -9.93
C VAL A 57 -5.23 3.42 -10.73
N ASP A 58 -3.98 3.83 -10.92
CA ASP A 58 -3.01 3.00 -11.65
C ASP A 58 -2.59 1.80 -10.81
N ILE A 59 -2.35 2.02 -9.51
CA ILE A 59 -1.93 0.96 -8.59
C ILE A 59 -2.83 0.96 -7.36
N PHE A 60 -3.39 -0.19 -7.05
CA PHE A 60 -4.19 -0.40 -5.85
C PHE A 60 -3.47 -1.32 -4.88
N PHE A 61 -3.32 -0.91 -3.63
CA PHE A 61 -2.61 -1.68 -2.60
C PHE A 61 -3.55 -2.27 -1.56
N LEU A 62 -3.34 -3.54 -1.21
CA LEU A 62 -3.70 -4.05 0.10
C LEU A 62 -2.73 -3.47 1.14
N HIS A 63 -3.27 -2.80 2.16
CA HIS A 63 -2.46 -1.99 3.09
C HIS A 63 -1.73 -2.85 4.13
N HIS A 64 -2.36 -3.94 4.55
CA HIS A 64 -1.84 -4.90 5.52
C HIS A 64 -2.29 -6.31 5.18
N TRP A 65 -1.51 -7.29 5.66
CA TRP A 65 -1.95 -8.66 5.72
C TRP A 65 -3.11 -8.81 6.73
N ASP A 66 -4.10 -9.63 6.38
CA ASP A 66 -5.22 -9.97 7.23
C ASP A 66 -5.22 -11.49 7.47
N ASN A 67 -5.22 -11.91 8.73
CA ASN A 67 -5.25 -13.30 9.11
C ASN A 67 -6.69 -13.85 9.22
N ASP A 68 -7.67 -12.98 9.36
CA ASP A 68 -9.05 -13.34 9.68
C ASP A 68 -9.89 -13.53 8.40
N VAL A 69 -9.41 -13.05 7.27
CA VAL A 69 -10.10 -13.16 5.97
C VAL A 69 -9.32 -14.07 5.03
N PRO A 70 -9.97 -15.10 4.44
CA PRO A 70 -9.34 -15.93 3.43
C PRO A 70 -8.85 -15.10 2.24
N LEU A 71 -7.62 -15.33 1.81
CA LEU A 71 -7.06 -14.63 0.64
C LEU A 71 -7.89 -14.80 -0.62
N GLU A 72 -8.49 -15.97 -0.79
CA GLU A 72 -9.37 -16.29 -1.93
C GLU A 72 -10.51 -15.29 -2.04
N GLU A 73 -11.17 -14.94 -0.92
CA GLU A 73 -12.26 -13.96 -0.88
C GLU A 73 -11.78 -12.57 -1.32
N THR A 74 -10.67 -12.12 -0.72
CA THR A 74 -10.07 -10.83 -1.05
C THR A 74 -9.70 -10.75 -2.52
N PHE A 75 -9.02 -11.79 -3.04
CA PHE A 75 -8.50 -11.81 -4.41
C PHE A 75 -9.60 -12.01 -5.46
N GLU A 76 -10.68 -12.73 -5.15
CA GLU A 76 -11.87 -12.77 -6.00
C GLU A 76 -12.47 -11.37 -6.21
N THR A 77 -12.54 -10.57 -5.13
CA THR A 77 -13.01 -9.20 -5.23
C THR A 77 -12.05 -8.31 -6.01
N LEU A 78 -10.74 -8.48 -5.81
CA LEU A 78 -9.72 -7.77 -6.60
C LEU A 78 -9.83 -8.10 -8.09
N GLN A 79 -10.10 -9.36 -8.45
CA GLN A 79 -10.33 -9.76 -9.85
C GLN A 79 -11.52 -8.99 -10.45
N LYS A 80 -12.66 -8.96 -9.76
CA LYS A 80 -13.85 -8.23 -10.21
C LYS A 80 -13.56 -6.73 -10.40
N LEU A 81 -12.86 -6.11 -9.44
CA LEU A 81 -12.48 -4.69 -9.52
C LEU A 81 -11.50 -4.39 -10.65
N LYS A 82 -10.60 -5.34 -10.98
CA LYS A 82 -9.68 -5.24 -12.12
C LYS A 82 -10.42 -5.35 -13.45
N GLU A 83 -11.37 -6.26 -13.56
CA GLU A 83 -12.26 -6.41 -14.73
C GLU A 83 -13.12 -5.15 -14.95
N GLU A 84 -13.58 -4.53 -13.87
CA GLU A 84 -14.26 -3.23 -13.87
C GLU A 84 -13.32 -2.05 -14.18
N LYS A 85 -12.03 -2.29 -14.40
CA LYS A 85 -10.99 -1.29 -14.68
C LYS A 85 -10.84 -0.23 -13.57
N LYS A 86 -11.10 -0.61 -12.32
CA LYS A 86 -10.93 0.29 -11.18
C LYS A 86 -9.47 0.46 -10.78
N PHE A 87 -8.62 -0.47 -11.17
CA PHE A 87 -7.15 -0.38 -11.08
C PHE A 87 -6.47 -1.27 -12.13
N PHE A 88 -5.17 -1.04 -12.38
CA PHE A 88 -4.40 -1.80 -13.37
C PHE A 88 -3.38 -2.74 -12.74
N GLN A 89 -2.66 -2.30 -11.72
CA GLN A 89 -1.65 -3.09 -11.02
C GLN A 89 -2.02 -3.28 -9.55
N LEU A 90 -1.75 -4.48 -9.04
CA LEU A 90 -1.97 -4.82 -7.64
C LEU A 90 -0.67 -4.67 -6.86
N GLY A 91 -0.74 -3.93 -5.75
CA GLY A 91 0.33 -3.84 -4.78
C GLY A 91 -0.07 -4.42 -3.42
N VAL A 92 0.94 -4.77 -2.62
CA VAL A 92 0.75 -5.10 -1.20
C VAL A 92 1.75 -4.35 -0.35
N SER A 93 1.35 -3.96 0.85
CA SER A 93 2.19 -3.24 1.81
C SER A 93 2.16 -3.95 3.15
N ASN A 94 3.28 -3.95 3.88
CA ASN A 94 3.39 -4.61 5.18
C ASN A 94 3.11 -6.12 5.14
N PHE A 95 3.50 -6.77 4.05
CA PHE A 95 3.49 -8.22 3.88
C PHE A 95 4.89 -8.77 4.09
N ALA A 96 4.99 -9.92 4.77
CA ALA A 96 6.21 -10.72 4.81
C ALA A 96 6.45 -11.39 3.44
N ALA A 97 7.70 -11.80 3.16
CA ALA A 97 8.04 -12.45 1.90
C ALA A 97 7.17 -13.69 1.61
N TRP A 98 6.98 -14.57 2.61
CA TRP A 98 6.14 -15.76 2.47
C TRP A 98 4.66 -15.45 2.21
N GLN A 99 4.16 -14.30 2.71
CA GLN A 99 2.78 -13.87 2.49
C GLN A 99 2.56 -13.43 1.04
N VAL A 100 3.54 -12.73 0.46
CA VAL A 100 3.52 -12.36 -0.96
C VAL A 100 3.51 -13.59 -1.85
N LEU A 101 4.39 -14.56 -1.57
CA LEU A 101 4.45 -15.82 -2.34
C LEU A 101 3.15 -16.62 -2.21
N LYS A 102 2.58 -16.70 -0.99
CA LYS A 102 1.29 -17.35 -0.78
C LYS A 102 0.17 -16.67 -1.57
N ALA A 103 0.14 -15.33 -1.59
CA ALA A 103 -0.83 -14.56 -2.37
C ALA A 103 -0.70 -14.85 -3.87
N ASN A 104 0.53 -14.87 -4.41
CA ASN A 104 0.78 -15.18 -5.82
C ASN A 104 0.45 -16.63 -6.19
N LEU A 105 0.68 -17.60 -5.30
CA LEU A 105 0.24 -18.98 -5.52
C LEU A 105 -1.28 -19.09 -5.63
N ILE A 106 -2.03 -18.38 -4.79
CA ILE A 106 -3.49 -18.32 -4.86
C ILE A 106 -3.93 -17.61 -6.14
N ALA A 107 -3.30 -16.48 -6.47
CA ALA A 107 -3.58 -15.77 -7.72
C ALA A 107 -3.37 -16.66 -8.95
N GLN A 108 -2.28 -17.40 -9.01
CA GLN A 108 -2.00 -18.36 -10.08
C GLN A 108 -3.05 -19.48 -10.15
N LYS A 109 -3.40 -20.06 -8.99
CA LYS A 109 -4.36 -21.19 -8.91
C LYS A 109 -5.73 -20.82 -9.43
N TYR A 110 -6.21 -19.62 -9.15
CA TYR A 110 -7.56 -19.17 -9.46
C TYR A 110 -7.63 -18.15 -10.61
N ASN A 111 -6.51 -17.87 -11.27
CA ASN A 111 -6.38 -16.84 -12.31
C ASN A 111 -6.81 -15.45 -11.83
N PHE A 112 -6.43 -15.10 -10.60
CA PHE A 112 -6.61 -13.77 -10.02
C PHE A 112 -5.41 -12.86 -10.34
N PRO A 113 -5.51 -11.53 -10.09
CA PRO A 113 -4.39 -10.63 -10.29
C PRO A 113 -3.22 -10.97 -9.35
N SER A 114 -2.03 -11.13 -9.90
CA SER A 114 -0.80 -11.29 -9.14
C SER A 114 -0.39 -9.98 -8.47
N VAL A 115 0.45 -10.09 -7.46
CA VAL A 115 1.11 -8.94 -6.81
C VAL A 115 2.22 -8.45 -7.73
N ASP A 116 2.06 -7.24 -8.27
CA ASP A 116 3.02 -6.60 -9.17
C ASP A 116 4.03 -5.73 -8.41
N ILE A 117 3.61 -5.17 -7.26
CA ILE A 117 4.38 -4.16 -6.54
C ILE A 117 4.30 -4.39 -5.03
N LEU A 118 5.44 -4.21 -4.36
CA LEU A 118 5.57 -4.35 -2.91
C LEU A 118 5.95 -3.02 -2.28
N GLN A 119 5.30 -2.66 -1.17
CA GLN A 119 5.64 -1.46 -0.41
C GLN A 119 6.08 -1.79 1.02
N PRO A 120 7.37 -2.11 1.26
CA PRO A 120 7.93 -2.31 2.58
C PRO A 120 8.40 -1.00 3.22
N MET A 121 8.49 -0.98 4.57
CA MET A 121 9.31 0.02 5.26
C MET A 121 10.78 -0.27 4.98
N TYR A 122 11.49 0.70 4.43
CA TYR A 122 12.92 0.55 4.16
C TYR A 122 13.64 1.90 4.22
N ASN A 123 14.65 1.98 5.04
CA ASN A 123 15.55 3.14 5.17
C ASN A 123 16.83 2.72 5.88
N ILE A 124 17.80 3.62 6.02
CA ILE A 124 19.14 3.33 6.56
C ILE A 124 19.11 2.79 8.02
N VAL A 125 18.06 3.08 8.79
CA VAL A 125 17.89 2.58 10.18
C VAL A 125 16.89 1.44 10.31
N LYS A 126 16.20 1.07 9.21
CA LYS A 126 15.23 -0.04 9.12
C LYS A 126 15.54 -0.88 7.89
N ARG A 127 16.47 -1.82 8.04
CA ARG A 127 17.05 -2.61 6.92
C ARG A 127 16.54 -4.05 6.85
N GLN A 128 15.57 -4.43 7.66
CA GLN A 128 15.03 -5.80 7.71
C GLN A 128 14.53 -6.32 6.35
N ALA A 129 14.07 -5.41 5.47
CA ALA A 129 13.64 -5.79 4.13
C ALA A 129 14.75 -6.43 3.28
N GLU A 130 16.03 -6.18 3.58
CA GLU A 130 17.17 -6.75 2.87
C GLU A 130 17.35 -8.26 3.09
N VAL A 131 16.80 -8.78 4.20
CA VAL A 131 17.00 -10.20 4.58
C VAL A 131 16.20 -11.13 3.67
N GLU A 132 14.91 -10.84 3.45
CA GLU A 132 14.02 -11.71 2.67
C GLU A 132 13.20 -10.95 1.62
N ILE A 133 12.65 -9.77 1.97
CA ILE A 133 11.68 -9.06 1.13
C ILE A 133 12.31 -8.62 -0.18
N LEU A 134 13.44 -7.93 -0.16
CA LEU A 134 14.10 -7.45 -1.37
C LEU A 134 14.69 -8.60 -2.22
N PRO A 135 15.36 -9.61 -1.65
CA PRO A 135 15.77 -10.80 -2.41
C PRO A 135 14.60 -11.53 -3.06
N MET A 136 13.51 -11.75 -2.35
CA MET A 136 12.29 -12.36 -2.89
C MET A 136 11.70 -11.51 -4.01
N ALA A 137 11.52 -10.21 -3.81
CA ALA A 137 10.97 -9.31 -4.83
C ALA A 137 11.80 -9.34 -6.12
N LYS A 138 13.15 -9.40 -5.99
CA LYS A 138 14.06 -9.56 -7.13
C LYS A 138 13.89 -10.90 -7.84
N SER A 139 13.78 -12.00 -7.08
CA SER A 139 13.58 -13.36 -7.63
C SER A 139 12.27 -13.46 -8.40
N GLU A 140 11.21 -12.88 -7.86
CA GLU A 140 9.85 -12.95 -8.40
C GLU A 140 9.53 -11.83 -9.41
N ASN A 141 10.50 -10.97 -9.73
CA ASN A 141 10.33 -9.82 -10.62
C ASN A 141 9.20 -8.87 -10.17
N ILE A 142 9.09 -8.64 -8.85
CA ILE A 142 8.10 -7.75 -8.23
C ILE A 142 8.74 -6.37 -8.02
N GLY A 143 8.07 -5.30 -8.45
CA GLY A 143 8.49 -3.92 -8.22
C GLY A 143 8.48 -3.55 -6.73
N VAL A 144 9.39 -2.66 -6.30
CA VAL A 144 9.46 -2.21 -4.90
C VAL A 144 9.40 -0.70 -4.82
N ILE A 145 8.49 -0.19 -3.98
CA ILE A 145 8.36 1.23 -3.63
C ILE A 145 8.42 1.33 -2.11
N SER A 146 9.53 1.77 -1.53
CA SER A 146 9.67 1.86 -0.07
C SER A 146 8.91 3.04 0.52
N TYR A 147 8.56 2.94 1.82
CA TYR A 147 8.02 4.06 2.59
C TYR A 147 8.91 4.42 3.78
N SER A 148 8.69 5.62 4.35
CA SER A 148 9.46 6.19 5.46
C SER A 148 10.97 6.31 5.19
N PRO A 149 11.42 6.88 4.07
CA PRO A 149 12.86 6.97 3.73
C PRO A 149 13.66 7.76 4.77
N LEU A 150 13.03 8.69 5.47
CA LEU A 150 13.65 9.52 6.52
C LEU A 150 13.44 8.99 7.94
N GLY A 151 12.97 7.73 8.10
CA GLY A 151 12.80 7.10 9.40
C GLY A 151 11.86 7.87 10.35
N GLY A 152 10.74 8.41 9.85
CA GLY A 152 9.82 9.23 10.64
C GLY A 152 10.42 10.59 11.06
N GLY A 153 11.45 11.03 10.38
CA GLY A 153 12.16 12.28 10.66
C GLY A 153 13.46 12.10 11.45
N LEU A 154 13.78 10.87 11.89
CA LEU A 154 15.03 10.60 12.60
C LEU A 154 16.28 11.02 11.78
N LEU A 155 16.23 10.78 10.48
CA LEU A 155 17.34 11.06 9.56
C LEU A 155 17.39 12.51 9.06
N THR A 156 16.54 13.38 9.57
CA THR A 156 16.54 14.82 9.17
C THR A 156 17.48 15.70 10.01
N GLY A 157 18.10 15.15 11.05
CA GLY A 157 18.92 15.90 12.01
C GLY A 157 18.14 16.73 13.03
N LYS A 158 16.79 16.71 13.00
CA LYS A 158 15.97 17.50 13.94
C LYS A 158 15.97 16.97 15.39
N TYR A 159 16.45 15.75 15.60
CA TYR A 159 16.58 15.13 16.92
C TYR A 159 18.05 15.12 17.31
N ASP A 160 18.53 16.20 17.92
CA ASP A 160 19.86 16.26 18.49
C ASP A 160 19.89 15.62 19.89
N ALA A 161 20.99 14.97 20.25
CA ALA A 161 21.21 14.38 21.57
C ALA A 161 21.10 15.40 22.72
N SER A 162 21.37 16.68 22.45
CA SER A 162 21.21 17.79 23.40
C SER A 162 19.74 18.09 23.74
N ILE A 163 18.78 17.74 22.85
CA ILE A 163 17.35 18.01 23.08
C ILE A 163 16.74 16.98 24.05
N THR A 164 17.32 15.79 24.15
CA THR A 164 16.83 14.72 25.05
C THR A 164 17.25 14.95 26.52
N SER A 165 18.29 15.73 26.78
CA SER A 165 18.77 15.99 28.14
C SER A 165 17.95 17.03 28.92
N ASN A 166 17.11 17.84 28.26
CA ASN A 166 16.33 18.91 28.89
C ASN A 166 14.90 18.52 29.30
N LYS A 167 14.47 17.24 29.17
CA LYS A 167 13.14 16.79 29.61
C LYS A 167 13.09 16.20 31.01
N ASN A 168 14.20 16.17 31.76
CA ASN A 168 14.26 15.61 33.11
C ASN A 168 14.50 16.65 34.22
N THR A 169 14.22 17.94 33.99
CA THR A 169 14.23 18.96 35.04
C THR A 169 12.96 19.79 35.01
N SER A 170 11.91 19.22 35.57
CA SER A 170 10.83 19.95 36.25
C SER A 170 9.79 18.93 36.79
#